data_c91cd830143c35fb5d846ada57d0d873
#
_entry.id   c91cd830143c35fb5d846ada57d0d873
#
_cell.length_a   1.000
_cell.length_b   1.000
_cell.length_c   1.000
_cell.angle_alpha   90.00
_cell.angle_beta   90.00
_cell.angle_gamma   90.00
#
_symmetry.space_group_name_H-M   'P 1'
#
loop_
_entity.id
_entity.type
_entity.pdbx_description
1 polymer ?
#
loop_
_entity_poly.entity_id
_entity_poly.type
_entity_poly.pdbx_seq_one_letter_code
_entity_poly.pdbx_strand_id
1 'polypeptide(L)'
;MKERPAARIGWFGLIARLGLIVVAVALGSGASWAADEIPQYSVWIVESSRFMNVPFGPFMPDRAFIPGSNDPKHNINTVDLPVNVGVIKGGKDIVLYDTGWKQQDYLKMTGSEHWAPIKDQLAPLGIKPEDVTKLVIGHGHWDHAGQLDDFPNAVLYVQREELHGIEWALNYPHPKISAVNTSPGGCMRTPACGYPPLTVDQIYGKVLKGKAVIVDGMMEIAPGLIIHPAFRAHTAGSQLLEVNTARGKLVFGSDAYSSWEAIRDWMVANVQQTDTVQQFLAYEKCYRITGGFDNCVAAHEPLSYSDKYPLTKDWWTGPNGSRLAEIALAPGEQSRKPK
;
A
#
# COMPACT_ATOMS: atom_id res chain seq x y z
N MET A 1 -51.39 -60.12 0.37
CA MET A 1 -52.17 -60.82 1.41
C MET A 1 -51.23 -61.28 2.49
N LYS A 2 -51.40 -60.79 3.61
CA LYS A 2 -51.11 -61.11 5.02
C LYS A 2 -50.67 -59.86 5.78
N GLU A 3 -51.66 -59.32 6.45
CA GLU A 3 -51.51 -58.29 7.52
C GLU A 3 -50.78 -58.92 8.68
N ARG A 4 -50.03 -58.07 9.37
CA ARG A 4 -49.58 -58.33 10.75
C ARG A 4 -49.92 -57.14 11.63
N PRO A 5 -50.30 -57.38 12.88
CA PRO A 5 -51.04 -56.42 13.69
C PRO A 5 -50.19 -55.49 14.53
N ALA A 6 -50.83 -54.41 14.94
CA ALA A 6 -50.33 -53.40 15.84
C ALA A 6 -50.12 -53.95 17.27
N ALA A 7 -48.95 -53.67 17.88
CA ALA A 7 -48.71 -53.86 19.30
C ALA A 7 -48.88 -52.54 20.04
N ARG A 8 -49.91 -52.47 20.89
CA ARG A 8 -50.07 -51.43 21.94
C ARG A 8 -49.10 -51.76 23.08
N ILE A 9 -48.28 -50.77 23.47
CA ILE A 9 -47.56 -50.84 24.73
C ILE A 9 -48.01 -49.64 25.58
N GLY A 10 -48.43 -49.99 26.80
CA GLY A 10 -49.09 -49.11 27.72
C GLY A 10 -48.21 -48.13 28.45
N TRP A 11 -48.87 -47.11 28.92
CA TRP A 11 -48.33 -46.12 29.86
C TRP A 11 -48.16 -46.77 31.24
N PHE A 12 -46.95 -46.71 31.80
CA PHE A 12 -46.73 -46.77 33.23
C PHE A 12 -45.82 -45.61 33.62
N GLY A 13 -46.33 -44.79 34.52
CA GLY A 13 -45.71 -43.63 35.04
C GLY A 13 -44.46 -43.94 35.88
N LEU A 14 -43.48 -43.06 35.77
CA LEU A 14 -42.42 -42.97 36.75
C LEU A 14 -42.26 -41.51 37.13
N ILE A 15 -42.71 -41.17 38.32
CA ILE A 15 -42.50 -39.90 39.01
C ILE A 15 -41.02 -39.91 39.39
N ALA A 16 -40.19 -39.16 38.69
CA ALA A 16 -38.81 -38.90 39.09
C ALA A 16 -38.71 -37.49 39.71
N ARG A 17 -38.27 -37.49 40.94
CA ARG A 17 -38.06 -36.33 41.80
C ARG A 17 -37.11 -35.32 41.12
N LEU A 18 -37.56 -34.10 40.87
CA LEU A 18 -36.72 -32.96 40.54
C LEU A 18 -35.90 -32.56 41.77
N GLY A 19 -34.64 -32.94 41.78
CA GLY A 19 -33.62 -32.36 42.67
C GLY A 19 -33.21 -31.00 42.11
N LEU A 20 -33.54 -29.94 42.86
CA LEU A 20 -33.10 -28.58 42.57
C LEU A 20 -31.61 -28.51 42.87
N ILE A 21 -30.73 -28.55 41.85
CA ILE A 21 -29.31 -28.21 41.99
C ILE A 21 -29.21 -26.68 41.87
N VAL A 22 -29.07 -26.00 42.98
CA VAL A 22 -28.69 -24.59 43.02
C VAL A 22 -27.20 -24.55 42.70
N VAL A 23 -26.86 -24.21 41.46
CA VAL A 23 -25.49 -23.84 41.08
C VAL A 23 -25.29 -22.41 41.60
N ALA A 24 -24.56 -22.28 42.69
CA ALA A 24 -24.05 -20.99 43.13
C ALA A 24 -23.02 -20.52 42.10
N VAL A 25 -23.41 -19.65 41.18
CA VAL A 25 -22.46 -18.91 40.34
C VAL A 25 -21.73 -17.95 41.27
N ALA A 26 -20.52 -18.32 41.66
CA ALA A 26 -19.58 -17.38 42.24
C ALA A 26 -19.34 -16.28 41.21
N LEU A 27 -19.89 -15.09 41.47
CA LEU A 27 -19.49 -13.87 40.79
C LEU A 27 -18.01 -13.61 41.18
N GLY A 28 -17.10 -14.33 40.48
CA GLY A 28 -15.71 -13.96 40.46
C GLY A 28 -15.65 -12.55 39.91
N SER A 29 -15.03 -11.65 40.67
CA SER A 29 -14.62 -10.33 40.23
C SER A 29 -14.04 -10.43 38.84
N GLY A 30 -14.82 -10.03 37.83
CA GLY A 30 -14.39 -9.99 36.44
C GLY A 30 -13.19 -9.07 36.35
N ALA A 31 -12.00 -9.63 36.21
CA ALA A 31 -10.93 -8.89 35.60
C ALA A 31 -11.49 -8.44 34.25
N SER A 32 -11.83 -7.18 34.12
CA SER A 32 -12.08 -6.58 32.84
C SER A 32 -10.75 -6.71 32.09
N TRP A 33 -10.70 -7.62 31.14
CA TRP A 33 -9.68 -7.56 30.11
C TRP A 33 -9.97 -6.24 29.41
N ALA A 34 -9.22 -5.18 29.75
CA ALA A 34 -9.14 -4.00 28.92
C ALA A 34 -8.73 -4.53 27.55
N ALA A 35 -9.62 -4.43 26.58
CA ALA A 35 -9.22 -4.68 25.18
C ALA A 35 -8.03 -3.76 24.95
N ASP A 36 -6.86 -4.33 24.69
CA ASP A 36 -5.68 -3.54 24.41
C ASP A 36 -6.06 -2.52 23.35
N GLU A 37 -5.89 -1.25 23.67
CA GLU A 37 -6.28 -0.17 22.79
C GLU A 37 -5.45 -0.31 21.50
N ILE A 38 -6.14 -0.32 20.35
CA ILE A 38 -5.45 -0.47 19.06
C ILE A 38 -4.42 0.65 18.93
N PRO A 39 -3.12 0.33 18.73
CA PRO A 39 -2.08 1.35 18.72
C PRO A 39 -2.30 2.37 17.61
N GLN A 40 -1.99 3.61 17.92
CA GLN A 40 -1.93 4.69 16.93
C GLN A 40 -0.49 4.83 16.45
N TYR A 41 -0.31 4.85 15.13
CA TYR A 41 1.00 4.89 14.51
C TYR A 41 1.41 6.30 14.13
N SER A 42 2.70 6.59 14.26
CA SER A 42 3.34 7.74 13.61
C SER A 42 3.60 7.41 12.15
N VAL A 43 3.37 8.38 11.27
CA VAL A 43 3.46 8.19 9.82
C VAL A 43 4.21 9.36 9.19
N TRP A 44 5.22 9.03 8.40
CA TRP A 44 5.97 9.94 7.54
C TRP A 44 5.94 9.45 6.10
N ILE A 45 6.16 10.36 5.18
CA ILE A 45 6.47 10.07 3.78
C ILE A 45 7.91 10.52 3.53
N VAL A 46 8.70 9.67 2.91
CA VAL A 46 10.07 9.98 2.50
C VAL A 46 10.21 9.83 0.99
N GLU A 47 10.88 10.80 0.35
CA GLU A 47 11.08 10.81 -1.08
C GLU A 47 12.33 10.01 -1.45
N SER A 48 12.19 8.94 -2.24
CA SER A 48 13.30 8.16 -2.78
C SER A 48 13.99 8.89 -3.93
N SER A 49 13.19 9.51 -4.80
CA SER A 49 13.65 10.30 -5.95
C SER A 49 12.48 11.10 -6.51
N ARG A 50 12.74 11.83 -7.58
CA ARG A 50 11.71 12.62 -8.28
C ARG A 50 11.87 12.49 -9.78
N PHE A 51 10.81 12.04 -10.46
CA PHE A 51 10.72 12.10 -11.91
C PHE A 51 10.45 13.53 -12.32
N MET A 52 11.35 14.10 -13.14
CA MET A 52 11.25 15.49 -13.54
C MET A 52 10.47 15.65 -14.85
N ASN A 53 9.63 16.71 -14.90
CA ASN A 53 8.94 17.12 -16.10
C ASN A 53 8.09 16.00 -16.75
N VAL A 54 7.43 15.17 -15.93
CA VAL A 54 6.57 14.09 -16.42
C VAL A 54 5.31 14.69 -17.07
N PRO A 55 4.94 14.27 -18.29
CA PRO A 55 3.70 14.72 -18.92
C PRO A 55 2.48 14.35 -18.08
N PHE A 56 1.57 15.31 -17.87
CA PHE A 56 0.35 15.09 -17.07
C PHE A 56 -0.61 14.07 -17.69
N GLY A 57 -0.69 14.03 -19.02
CA GLY A 57 -1.69 13.26 -19.75
C GLY A 57 -1.80 11.77 -19.37
N PRO A 58 -0.69 11.04 -19.13
CA PRO A 58 -0.75 9.65 -18.69
C PRO A 58 -1.34 9.46 -17.30
N PHE A 59 -1.19 10.45 -16.40
CA PHE A 59 -1.59 10.36 -14.99
C PHE A 59 -2.92 11.04 -14.71
N MET A 60 -3.26 12.09 -15.47
CA MET A 60 -4.47 12.88 -15.34
C MET A 60 -4.94 13.37 -16.71
N PRO A 61 -5.58 12.50 -17.51
CA PRO A 61 -5.96 12.82 -18.89
C PRO A 61 -6.80 14.08 -19.04
N ASP A 62 -7.72 14.31 -18.10
CA ASP A 62 -8.64 15.43 -18.15
C ASP A 62 -7.96 16.79 -17.93
N ARG A 63 -6.78 16.79 -17.29
CA ARG A 63 -5.99 18.02 -17.09
C ARG A 63 -4.96 18.26 -18.21
N ALA A 64 -4.63 17.23 -18.96
CA ALA A 64 -3.79 17.39 -20.14
C ALA A 64 -4.51 18.10 -21.27
N PHE A 65 -5.85 18.06 -21.26
CA PHE A 65 -6.68 18.71 -22.26
C PHE A 65 -7.34 19.97 -21.67
N ILE A 66 -6.85 21.14 -22.08
CA ILE A 66 -7.51 22.41 -21.80
C ILE A 66 -8.47 22.68 -22.94
N PRO A 67 -9.82 22.59 -22.75
CA PRO A 67 -10.80 22.84 -23.80
C PRO A 67 -10.58 24.24 -24.42
N GLY A 68 -10.46 24.27 -25.74
CA GLY A 68 -10.28 25.51 -26.48
C GLY A 68 -8.87 26.01 -26.63
N SER A 69 -7.87 25.35 -26.06
CA SER A 69 -6.45 25.63 -26.31
C SER A 69 -5.97 24.82 -27.51
N ASN A 70 -5.63 25.49 -28.60
CA ASN A 70 -4.90 24.91 -29.72
C ASN A 70 -3.37 25.10 -29.59
N ASP A 71 -2.90 25.61 -28.47
CA ASP A 71 -1.48 25.82 -28.23
C ASP A 71 -0.81 24.49 -27.82
N PRO A 72 0.08 23.93 -28.64
CA PRO A 72 0.82 22.72 -28.29
C PRO A 72 1.60 22.85 -26.97
N LYS A 73 1.98 24.06 -26.57
CA LYS A 73 2.68 24.32 -25.31
C LYS A 73 1.76 24.20 -24.09
N HIS A 74 0.45 24.42 -24.24
CA HIS A 74 -0.52 24.21 -23.16
C HIS A 74 -0.96 22.76 -23.01
N ASN A 75 -0.70 21.93 -24.01
CA ASN A 75 -0.98 20.48 -23.95
C ASN A 75 0.20 19.69 -23.33
N ILE A 76 1.26 20.36 -22.93
CA ILE A 76 2.44 19.76 -22.30
C ILE A 76 2.55 20.33 -20.89
N ASN A 77 1.52 20.20 -20.11
CA ASN A 77 1.66 20.37 -18.66
C ASN A 77 2.51 19.20 -18.15
N THR A 78 3.65 19.54 -17.61
CA THR A 78 4.50 18.57 -16.91
C THR A 78 4.42 18.80 -15.41
N VAL A 79 4.68 17.75 -14.67
CA VAL A 79 4.75 17.78 -13.22
C VAL A 79 5.95 16.96 -12.75
N ASP A 80 6.52 17.38 -11.64
CA ASP A 80 7.56 16.60 -10.98
C ASP A 80 6.88 15.60 -10.06
N LEU A 81 7.05 14.31 -10.34
CA LEU A 81 6.43 13.24 -9.58
C LEU A 81 7.42 12.65 -8.57
N PRO A 82 7.18 12.79 -7.26
CA PRO A 82 7.99 12.14 -6.26
C PRO A 82 7.77 10.62 -6.31
N VAL A 83 8.77 9.87 -5.91
CA VAL A 83 8.65 8.44 -5.56
C VAL A 83 8.63 8.35 -4.04
N ASN A 84 7.44 8.26 -3.49
CA ASN A 84 7.21 8.30 -2.05
C ASN A 84 7.23 6.90 -1.43
N VAL A 85 7.83 6.81 -0.26
CA VAL A 85 7.82 5.63 0.61
C VAL A 85 7.18 6.00 1.94
N GLY A 86 6.22 5.22 2.38
CA GLY A 86 5.60 5.38 3.70
C GLY A 86 6.49 4.80 4.80
N VAL A 87 6.70 5.56 5.88
CA VAL A 87 7.38 5.09 7.10
C VAL A 87 6.37 5.12 8.24
N ILE A 88 6.06 3.96 8.79
CA ILE A 88 5.04 3.77 9.82
C ILE A 88 5.71 3.20 11.08
N LYS A 89 5.57 3.88 12.21
CA LYS A 89 6.20 3.49 13.48
C LYS A 89 5.17 3.46 14.60
N GLY A 90 5.08 2.35 15.30
CA GLY A 90 4.22 2.23 16.49
C GLY A 90 4.26 0.84 17.10
N GLY A 91 3.94 0.73 18.38
CA GLY A 91 4.09 -0.50 19.12
C GLY A 91 5.54 -1.01 19.07
N LYS A 92 5.72 -2.24 18.60
CA LYS A 92 7.05 -2.85 18.36
C LYS A 92 7.47 -2.82 16.89
N ASP A 93 6.66 -2.25 16.01
CA ASP A 93 6.84 -2.35 14.57
C ASP A 93 7.32 -1.04 13.96
N ILE A 94 8.25 -1.17 13.03
CA ILE A 94 8.60 -0.15 12.05
C ILE A 94 8.35 -0.79 10.68
N VAL A 95 7.41 -0.21 9.94
CA VAL A 95 6.94 -0.74 8.67
C VAL A 95 7.26 0.26 7.57
N LEU A 96 7.80 -0.21 6.45
CA LEU A 96 7.86 0.58 5.23
C LEU A 96 6.75 0.13 4.28
N TYR A 97 6.05 1.10 3.71
CA TYR A 97 5.17 0.89 2.58
C TYR A 97 5.86 1.38 1.32
N ASP A 98 6.20 0.42 0.43
CA ASP A 98 7.14 0.55 -0.68
C ASP A 98 8.59 0.80 -0.22
N THR A 99 9.55 0.78 -1.16
CA THR A 99 10.98 0.94 -0.85
C THR A 99 11.74 1.78 -1.88
N GLY A 100 11.04 2.39 -2.83
CA GLY A 100 11.71 3.13 -3.90
C GLY A 100 12.57 2.21 -4.78
N TRP A 101 13.54 2.77 -5.47
CA TRP A 101 14.41 2.07 -6.40
C TRP A 101 15.88 2.12 -6.00
N LYS A 102 16.70 1.19 -6.55
CA LYS A 102 18.14 1.09 -6.29
C LYS A 102 19.01 1.34 -7.52
N GLN A 103 18.52 1.04 -8.71
CA GLN A 103 19.31 1.06 -9.94
C GLN A 103 19.57 2.48 -10.43
N GLN A 104 20.81 2.95 -10.33
CA GLN A 104 21.19 4.28 -10.82
C GLN A 104 21.06 4.45 -12.34
N ASP A 105 21.08 3.37 -13.11
CA ASP A 105 20.86 3.44 -14.56
C ASP A 105 19.47 3.96 -14.93
N TYR A 106 18.48 3.73 -14.08
CA TYR A 106 17.14 4.30 -14.25
C TYR A 106 17.09 5.82 -14.07
N LEU A 107 17.99 6.40 -13.30
CA LEU A 107 18.09 7.87 -13.15
C LEU A 107 18.27 8.54 -14.51
N LYS A 108 19.14 7.96 -15.37
CA LYS A 108 19.35 8.49 -16.73
C LYS A 108 18.15 8.25 -17.63
N MET A 109 17.53 7.07 -17.52
CA MET A 109 16.39 6.68 -18.35
C MET A 109 15.15 7.50 -18.06
N THR A 110 14.92 7.84 -16.80
CA THR A 110 13.70 8.53 -16.33
C THR A 110 13.88 10.03 -16.17
N GLY A 111 15.10 10.56 -16.28
CA GLY A 111 15.38 11.96 -15.96
C GLY A 111 15.16 12.30 -14.49
N SER A 112 15.25 11.31 -13.59
CA SER A 112 15.01 11.53 -12.16
C SER A 112 16.15 12.30 -11.50
N GLU A 113 15.78 13.12 -10.53
CA GLU A 113 16.69 13.88 -9.68
C GLU A 113 16.44 13.57 -8.21
N HIS A 114 17.33 14.10 -7.36
CA HIS A 114 17.21 13.99 -5.90
C HIS A 114 17.09 12.56 -5.37
N TRP A 115 17.71 11.61 -6.07
CA TRP A 115 17.72 10.22 -5.61
C TRP A 115 18.48 10.05 -4.30
N ALA A 116 17.84 9.42 -3.32
CA ALA A 116 18.45 9.04 -2.06
C ALA A 116 18.02 7.62 -1.67
N PRO A 117 18.95 6.77 -1.19
CA PRO A 117 18.58 5.48 -0.62
C PRO A 117 17.60 5.67 0.55
N ILE A 118 16.56 4.86 0.60
CA ILE A 118 15.57 4.94 1.70
C ILE A 118 16.24 4.75 3.06
N LYS A 119 17.22 3.87 3.17
CA LYS A 119 17.98 3.68 4.42
C LYS A 119 18.60 5.00 4.95
N ASP A 120 19.03 5.90 4.06
CA ASP A 120 19.61 7.18 4.45
C ASP A 120 18.51 8.16 4.89
N GLN A 121 17.31 8.04 4.30
CA GLN A 121 16.13 8.84 4.66
C GLN A 121 15.53 8.45 6.02
N LEU A 122 15.85 7.28 6.55
CA LEU A 122 15.40 6.86 7.88
C LEU A 122 16.20 7.51 9.00
N ALA A 123 17.47 7.89 8.75
CA ALA A 123 18.34 8.47 9.76
C ALA A 123 17.81 9.78 10.39
N PRO A 124 17.25 10.74 9.63
CA PRO A 124 16.58 11.93 10.20
C PRO A 124 15.39 11.58 11.10
N LEU A 125 14.75 10.42 10.90
CA LEU A 125 13.66 9.91 11.73
C LEU A 125 14.16 9.15 12.96
N GLY A 126 15.48 8.97 13.11
CA GLY A 126 16.11 8.20 14.20
C GLY A 126 15.87 6.69 14.06
N ILE A 127 15.70 6.19 12.84
CA ILE A 127 15.44 4.79 12.50
C ILE A 127 16.66 4.23 11.76
N LYS A 128 17.12 3.05 12.15
CA LYS A 128 18.15 2.31 11.43
C LYS A 128 17.51 1.28 10.49
N PRO A 129 18.16 0.90 9.38
CA PRO A 129 17.65 -0.13 8.49
C PRO A 129 17.34 -1.46 9.19
N GLU A 130 18.12 -1.81 10.21
CA GLU A 130 17.97 -3.03 11.00
C GLU A 130 16.76 -3.01 11.93
N ASP A 131 16.22 -1.82 12.23
CA ASP A 131 15.04 -1.62 13.08
C ASP A 131 13.73 -1.87 12.31
N VAL A 132 13.80 -1.87 10.97
CA VAL A 132 12.62 -2.12 10.12
C VAL A 132 12.21 -3.59 10.26
N THR A 133 10.96 -3.81 10.70
CA THR A 133 10.41 -5.14 10.95
C THR A 133 9.60 -5.70 9.80
N LYS A 134 8.96 -4.84 9.02
CA LYS A 134 8.06 -5.24 7.92
C LYS A 134 8.24 -4.34 6.70
N LEU A 135 8.15 -4.95 5.52
CA LEU A 135 8.06 -4.28 4.23
C LEU A 135 6.74 -4.69 3.59
N VAL A 136 5.89 -3.73 3.30
CA VAL A 136 4.66 -3.94 2.53
C VAL A 136 4.85 -3.26 1.20
N ILE A 137 4.96 -4.01 0.12
CA ILE A 137 5.01 -3.39 -1.22
C ILE A 137 3.59 -3.27 -1.76
N GLY A 138 3.21 -2.09 -2.23
CA GLY A 138 1.92 -1.89 -2.89
C GLY A 138 1.80 -2.72 -4.15
N HIS A 139 2.93 -2.92 -4.85
CA HIS A 139 3.11 -3.83 -5.97
C HIS A 139 4.61 -4.04 -6.26
N GLY A 140 4.94 -4.87 -7.23
CA GLY A 140 6.31 -5.33 -7.48
C GLY A 140 7.11 -4.51 -8.49
N HIS A 141 6.67 -3.33 -8.94
CA HIS A 141 7.45 -2.52 -9.86
C HIS A 141 8.74 -1.99 -9.23
N TRP A 142 9.70 -1.68 -10.07
CA TRP A 142 11.07 -1.34 -9.70
C TRP A 142 11.20 -0.10 -8.82
N ASP A 143 10.30 0.87 -8.95
CA ASP A 143 10.28 2.11 -8.18
C ASP A 143 9.55 1.98 -6.83
N HIS A 144 8.94 0.82 -6.56
CA HIS A 144 8.27 0.48 -5.29
C HIS A 144 8.97 -0.65 -4.54
N ALA A 145 9.58 -1.61 -5.24
CA ALA A 145 10.19 -2.80 -4.66
C ALA A 145 11.72 -2.89 -4.87
N GLY A 146 12.38 -1.77 -5.14
CA GLY A 146 13.78 -1.75 -5.57
C GLY A 146 14.83 -1.80 -4.47
N GLN A 147 14.49 -1.59 -3.19
CA GLN A 147 15.47 -1.52 -2.08
C GLN A 147 15.14 -2.50 -0.94
N LEU A 148 14.51 -3.65 -1.22
CA LEU A 148 14.08 -4.62 -0.19
C LEU A 148 15.25 -5.23 0.59
N ASP A 149 16.38 -5.43 -0.03
CA ASP A 149 17.57 -6.06 0.56
C ASP A 149 18.36 -5.13 1.50
N ASP A 150 18.12 -3.82 1.44
CA ASP A 150 18.69 -2.86 2.38
C ASP A 150 18.12 -3.00 3.81
N PHE A 151 17.04 -3.79 3.99
CA PHE A 151 16.36 -4.03 5.27
C PHE A 151 16.48 -5.49 5.70
N PRO A 152 17.62 -5.89 6.32
CA PRO A 152 17.98 -7.31 6.51
C PRO A 152 17.03 -8.05 7.45
N ASN A 153 16.44 -7.36 8.44
CA ASN A 153 15.58 -7.98 9.44
C ASN A 153 14.11 -8.00 9.05
N ALA A 154 13.74 -7.20 8.05
CA ALA A 154 12.36 -7.02 7.68
C ALA A 154 11.78 -8.21 6.92
N VAL A 155 10.52 -8.54 7.25
CA VAL A 155 9.69 -9.52 6.53
C VAL A 155 8.90 -8.80 5.45
N LEU A 156 8.98 -9.29 4.22
CA LEU A 156 8.22 -8.80 3.07
C LEU A 156 6.79 -9.34 3.11
N TYR A 157 5.81 -8.47 2.87
CA TYR A 157 4.41 -8.83 2.65
C TYR A 157 4.04 -8.50 1.19
N VAL A 158 3.71 -9.53 0.42
CA VAL A 158 3.40 -9.43 -1.01
C VAL A 158 2.22 -10.33 -1.34
N GLN A 159 1.30 -9.86 -2.20
CA GLN A 159 0.16 -10.68 -2.64
C GLN A 159 0.62 -11.84 -3.52
N ARG A 160 -0.05 -13.00 -3.38
CA ARG A 160 0.14 -14.16 -4.27
C ARG A 160 -0.04 -13.77 -5.74
N GLU A 161 -1.07 -12.98 -6.01
CA GLU A 161 -1.38 -12.52 -7.37
C GLU A 161 -0.28 -11.64 -7.97
N GLU A 162 0.50 -10.93 -7.14
CA GLU A 162 1.64 -10.15 -7.63
C GLU A 162 2.75 -11.05 -8.15
N LEU A 163 3.06 -12.14 -7.43
CA LEU A 163 4.06 -13.12 -7.88
C LEU A 163 3.61 -13.79 -9.20
N HIS A 164 2.33 -14.19 -9.30
CA HIS A 164 1.78 -14.70 -10.56
C HIS A 164 1.85 -13.66 -11.69
N GLY A 165 1.59 -12.40 -11.37
CA GLY A 165 1.69 -11.29 -12.33
C GLY A 165 3.12 -11.09 -12.85
N ILE A 166 4.12 -11.18 -11.97
CA ILE A 166 5.55 -11.13 -12.32
C ILE A 166 5.90 -12.29 -13.25
N GLU A 167 5.55 -13.52 -12.89
CA GLU A 167 5.82 -14.72 -13.68
C GLU A 167 5.20 -14.61 -15.07
N TRP A 168 3.95 -14.15 -15.16
CA TRP A 168 3.27 -13.92 -16.42
C TRP A 168 3.98 -12.84 -17.25
N ALA A 169 4.32 -11.72 -16.63
CA ALA A 169 4.96 -10.59 -17.32
C ALA A 169 6.33 -10.95 -17.91
N LEU A 170 7.14 -11.73 -17.16
CA LEU A 170 8.45 -12.17 -17.59
C LEU A 170 8.39 -13.21 -18.73
N ASN A 171 7.32 -13.98 -18.81
CA ASN A 171 7.14 -15.05 -19.80
C ASN A 171 6.17 -14.68 -20.93
N TYR A 172 5.78 -13.42 -21.02
CA TYR A 172 4.83 -12.98 -22.05
C TYR A 172 5.38 -13.23 -23.46
N PRO A 173 4.64 -13.95 -24.33
CA PRO A 173 5.17 -14.41 -25.61
C PRO A 173 5.35 -13.30 -26.66
N HIS A 174 4.71 -12.15 -26.46
CA HIS A 174 4.82 -11.02 -27.36
C HIS A 174 5.65 -9.91 -26.72
N PRO A 175 6.79 -9.53 -27.29
CA PRO A 175 7.70 -8.55 -26.71
C PRO A 175 7.11 -7.12 -26.66
N LYS A 176 5.96 -6.89 -27.31
CA LYS A 176 5.32 -5.57 -27.38
C LYS A 176 3.80 -5.69 -27.31
N ILE A 177 3.19 -4.92 -26.41
CA ILE A 177 1.75 -4.70 -26.36
C ILE A 177 1.48 -3.40 -27.09
N SER A 178 0.87 -3.47 -28.29
CA SER A 178 0.68 -2.32 -29.16
C SER A 178 -0.25 -1.23 -28.61
N ALA A 179 -1.13 -1.58 -27.67
CA ALA A 179 -2.16 -0.68 -27.19
C ALA A 179 -1.74 0.18 -25.96
N VAL A 180 -0.61 -0.10 -25.32
CA VAL A 180 -0.31 0.43 -23.99
C VAL A 180 0.84 1.41 -23.97
N ASN A 181 1.33 1.88 -25.15
CA ASN A 181 2.48 2.71 -25.00
C ASN A 181 2.68 3.93 -25.84
N THR A 182 3.00 4.97 -25.17
CA THR A 182 3.45 6.25 -25.71
C THR A 182 4.80 6.73 -25.16
N SER A 183 5.47 5.96 -24.31
CA SER A 183 6.75 6.40 -23.73
C SER A 183 7.90 6.34 -24.73
N PRO A 184 8.71 7.41 -24.88
CA PRO A 184 9.84 7.46 -25.79
C PRO A 184 10.91 6.40 -25.52
N GLY A 185 11.03 5.93 -24.29
CA GLY A 185 12.05 4.97 -23.86
C GLY A 185 11.80 3.51 -24.24
N GLY A 186 10.64 3.17 -24.79
CA GLY A 186 10.34 1.82 -25.28
C GLY A 186 10.15 0.74 -24.21
N CYS A 187 10.52 1.01 -22.98
CA CYS A 187 10.43 0.08 -21.87
C CYS A 187 8.97 -0.24 -21.52
N MET A 188 8.09 0.75 -21.48
CA MET A 188 6.67 0.58 -21.14
C MET A 188 5.85 -0.25 -22.16
N ARG A 189 6.50 -0.84 -23.17
CA ARG A 189 5.86 -1.66 -24.21
C ARG A 189 5.84 -3.14 -23.93
N THR A 190 6.43 -3.57 -22.80
CA THR A 190 6.41 -4.96 -22.40
C THR A 190 5.89 -5.08 -20.98
N PRO A 191 5.12 -6.12 -20.65
CA PRO A 191 4.71 -6.35 -19.27
C PRO A 191 5.88 -6.47 -18.30
N ALA A 192 7.03 -6.97 -18.78
CA ALA A 192 8.24 -7.14 -17.98
C ALA A 192 8.95 -5.82 -17.62
N CYS A 193 8.56 -4.71 -18.22
CA CYS A 193 9.22 -3.42 -17.98
C CYS A 193 9.22 -2.99 -16.53
N GLY A 194 8.11 -3.21 -15.83
CA GLY A 194 8.00 -2.91 -14.41
C GLY A 194 8.85 -3.81 -13.52
N TYR A 195 9.34 -4.95 -14.03
CA TYR A 195 9.99 -6.03 -13.28
C TYR A 195 11.41 -6.33 -13.79
N PRO A 196 12.35 -5.40 -13.62
CA PRO A 196 13.73 -5.67 -14.03
C PRO A 196 14.37 -6.74 -13.13
N PRO A 197 15.40 -7.46 -13.63
CA PRO A 197 16.01 -8.58 -12.91
C PRO A 197 16.37 -8.26 -11.45
N LEU A 198 16.96 -7.09 -11.20
CA LEU A 198 17.35 -6.70 -9.84
C LEU A 198 16.17 -6.66 -8.88
N THR A 199 15.03 -6.11 -9.30
CA THR A 199 13.83 -6.03 -8.45
C THR A 199 13.22 -7.40 -8.23
N VAL A 200 13.16 -8.22 -9.27
CA VAL A 200 12.70 -9.61 -9.19
C VAL A 200 13.57 -10.41 -8.23
N ASP A 201 14.90 -10.30 -8.36
CA ASP A 201 15.86 -10.97 -7.48
C ASP A 201 15.66 -10.57 -6.00
N GLN A 202 15.33 -9.32 -5.71
CA GLN A 202 15.06 -8.87 -4.35
C GLN A 202 13.76 -9.45 -3.79
N ILE A 203 12.68 -9.44 -4.57
CA ILE A 203 11.38 -10.00 -4.16
C ILE A 203 11.54 -11.49 -3.89
N TYR A 204 12.00 -12.26 -4.88
CA TYR A 204 12.19 -13.70 -4.73
C TYR A 204 13.32 -14.05 -3.76
N GLY A 205 14.34 -13.19 -3.63
CA GLY A 205 15.38 -13.33 -2.62
C GLY A 205 14.83 -13.31 -1.18
N LYS A 206 13.83 -12.47 -0.89
CA LYS A 206 13.12 -12.51 0.41
C LYS A 206 12.31 -13.79 0.56
N VAL A 207 11.60 -14.24 -0.49
CA VAL A 207 10.82 -15.49 -0.48
C VAL A 207 11.73 -16.69 -0.21
N LEU A 208 12.82 -16.82 -0.98
CA LEU A 208 13.76 -17.94 -0.85
C LEU A 208 14.48 -18.00 0.51
N LYS A 209 14.68 -16.86 1.15
CA LYS A 209 15.25 -16.76 2.51
C LYS A 209 14.24 -17.03 3.63
N GLY A 210 12.98 -17.33 3.31
CA GLY A 210 11.89 -17.45 4.29
C GLY A 210 11.57 -16.13 5.02
N LYS A 211 11.90 -14.99 4.41
CA LYS A 211 11.62 -13.64 4.90
C LYS A 211 10.51 -12.94 4.12
N ALA A 212 9.51 -13.70 3.71
CA ALA A 212 8.30 -13.20 3.07
C ALA A 212 7.06 -13.91 3.61
N VAL A 213 5.98 -13.16 3.70
CA VAL A 213 4.61 -13.64 3.90
C VAL A 213 3.89 -13.45 2.57
N ILE A 214 3.45 -14.54 1.98
CA ILE A 214 2.63 -14.53 0.77
C ILE A 214 1.19 -14.30 1.21
N VAL A 215 0.72 -13.08 1.00
CA VAL A 215 -0.64 -12.67 1.37
C VAL A 215 -1.63 -13.18 0.33
N ASP A 216 -2.80 -13.60 0.76
CA ASP A 216 -3.89 -14.03 -0.10
C ASP A 216 -5.15 -13.23 0.27
N GLY A 217 -5.31 -12.06 -0.33
CA GLY A 217 -6.39 -11.14 -0.02
C GLY A 217 -6.10 -10.18 1.14
N MET A 218 -7.02 -10.08 2.10
CA MET A 218 -6.92 -9.18 3.25
C MET A 218 -6.17 -9.84 4.41
N MET A 219 -5.29 -9.07 5.08
CA MET A 219 -4.55 -9.56 6.24
C MET A 219 -4.24 -8.43 7.24
N GLU A 220 -4.55 -8.62 8.50
CA GLU A 220 -4.02 -7.78 9.57
C GLU A 220 -2.59 -8.26 9.92
N ILE A 221 -1.60 -7.36 9.76
CA ILE A 221 -0.18 -7.67 9.95
C ILE A 221 0.38 -7.23 11.31
N ALA A 222 -0.35 -6.36 11.96
CA ALA A 222 -0.21 -5.95 13.37
C ALA A 222 -1.50 -5.23 13.76
N PRO A 223 -1.84 -5.10 15.05
CA PRO A 223 -3.05 -4.42 15.48
C PRO A 223 -3.17 -3.02 14.87
N GLY A 224 -4.20 -2.79 14.06
CA GLY A 224 -4.43 -1.53 13.35
C GLY A 224 -3.60 -1.30 12.08
N LEU A 225 -2.89 -2.33 11.60
CA LEU A 225 -2.24 -2.35 10.28
C LEU A 225 -2.86 -3.47 9.44
N ILE A 226 -3.64 -3.11 8.43
CA ILE A 226 -4.40 -4.07 7.63
C ILE A 226 -4.07 -3.92 6.15
N ILE A 227 -3.60 -5.00 5.53
CA ILE A 227 -3.46 -5.10 4.09
C ILE A 227 -4.84 -5.37 3.47
N HIS A 228 -5.19 -4.61 2.44
CA HIS A 228 -6.38 -4.82 1.61
C HIS A 228 -5.98 -5.09 0.16
N PRO A 229 -6.59 -6.08 -0.51
CA PRO A 229 -6.32 -6.31 -1.92
C PRO A 229 -6.89 -5.16 -2.77
N ALA A 230 -6.12 -4.75 -3.77
CA ALA A 230 -6.51 -3.84 -4.85
C ALA A 230 -6.13 -4.47 -6.20
N PHE A 231 -6.44 -5.76 -6.35
CA PHE A 231 -6.05 -6.57 -7.49
C PHE A 231 -6.40 -5.91 -8.80
N ARG A 232 -5.41 -5.83 -9.70
CA ARG A 232 -5.53 -5.28 -11.04
C ARG A 232 -5.83 -3.78 -11.13
N ALA A 233 -5.81 -3.07 -10.00
CA ALA A 233 -5.94 -1.61 -10.05
C ALA A 233 -4.74 -0.96 -10.76
N HIS A 234 -3.53 -1.55 -10.63
CA HIS A 234 -2.33 -1.16 -11.35
C HIS A 234 -1.58 -2.41 -11.86
N THR A 235 -1.19 -3.31 -10.97
CA THR A 235 -0.64 -4.63 -11.30
C THR A 235 -1.57 -5.74 -10.84
N ALA A 236 -1.24 -6.99 -11.17
CA ALA A 236 -2.07 -8.15 -10.84
C ALA A 236 -2.37 -8.23 -9.34
N GLY A 237 -1.37 -8.01 -8.50
CA GLY A 237 -1.45 -8.15 -7.05
C GLY A 237 -1.33 -6.84 -6.28
N SER A 238 -1.72 -5.71 -6.85
CA SER A 238 -1.75 -4.43 -6.12
C SER A 238 -2.49 -4.56 -4.79
N GLN A 239 -1.95 -3.92 -3.75
CA GLN A 239 -2.53 -3.92 -2.40
C GLN A 239 -2.41 -2.56 -1.72
N LEU A 240 -3.35 -2.29 -0.82
CA LEU A 240 -3.40 -1.09 0.01
C LEU A 240 -2.99 -1.45 1.44
N LEU A 241 -2.49 -0.46 2.18
CA LEU A 241 -2.22 -0.60 3.62
C LEU A 241 -3.04 0.42 4.41
N GLU A 242 -3.96 -0.07 5.23
CA GLU A 242 -4.69 0.71 6.23
C GLU A 242 -3.81 0.86 7.47
N VAL A 243 -3.74 2.07 8.01
CA VAL A 243 -2.95 2.43 9.20
C VAL A 243 -3.81 3.22 10.18
N ASN A 244 -3.93 2.73 11.41
CA ASN A 244 -4.61 3.46 12.48
C ASN A 244 -3.72 4.58 13.03
N THR A 245 -4.19 5.83 13.02
CA THR A 245 -3.43 7.00 13.48
C THR A 245 -4.26 7.92 14.38
N ALA A 246 -3.60 8.86 15.05
CA ALA A 246 -4.27 9.87 15.87
C ALA A 246 -5.21 10.79 15.07
N ARG A 247 -5.03 10.90 13.76
CA ARG A 247 -5.91 11.67 12.87
C ARG A 247 -7.03 10.83 12.23
N GLY A 248 -7.14 9.56 12.59
CA GLY A 248 -8.02 8.58 11.97
C GLY A 248 -7.25 7.59 11.10
N LYS A 249 -7.99 6.79 10.34
CA LYS A 249 -7.38 5.81 9.45
C LYS A 249 -6.76 6.48 8.23
N LEU A 250 -5.52 6.09 7.89
CA LEU A 250 -4.87 6.40 6.63
C LEU A 250 -4.87 5.16 5.75
N VAL A 251 -4.90 5.33 4.43
CA VAL A 251 -4.75 4.22 3.47
C VAL A 251 -3.69 4.59 2.44
N PHE A 252 -2.60 3.85 2.46
CA PHE A 252 -1.58 3.90 1.41
C PHE A 252 -2.01 3.07 0.22
N GLY A 253 -1.85 3.58 -0.98
CA GLY A 253 -2.34 2.93 -2.20
C GLY A 253 -1.30 2.63 -3.25
N SER A 254 -0.04 3.08 -3.07
CA SER A 254 0.96 2.95 -4.13
C SER A 254 0.37 3.47 -5.45
N ASP A 255 0.57 2.76 -6.57
CA ASP A 255 0.05 3.14 -7.89
C ASP A 255 -1.39 2.67 -8.16
N ALA A 256 -2.03 2.01 -7.20
CA ALA A 256 -3.48 1.79 -7.30
C ALA A 256 -4.25 3.12 -7.40
N TYR A 257 -3.64 4.21 -6.91
CA TYR A 257 -4.03 5.57 -7.22
C TYR A 257 -2.79 6.46 -7.44
N SER A 258 -2.74 7.13 -8.57
CA SER A 258 -1.56 7.88 -9.02
C SER A 258 -1.33 9.18 -8.24
N SER A 259 -2.41 9.88 -7.87
CA SER A 259 -2.35 11.12 -7.10
C SER A 259 -3.63 11.35 -6.29
N TRP A 260 -3.55 12.22 -5.30
CA TRP A 260 -4.71 12.63 -4.50
C TRP A 260 -5.79 13.32 -5.35
N GLU A 261 -5.40 14.15 -6.29
CA GLU A 261 -6.38 14.79 -7.19
C GLU A 261 -7.08 13.76 -8.07
N ALA A 262 -6.37 12.75 -8.58
CA ALA A 262 -6.97 11.69 -9.37
C ALA A 262 -8.02 10.91 -8.57
N ILE A 263 -7.75 10.60 -7.31
CA ILE A 263 -8.70 9.89 -6.44
C ILE A 263 -9.91 10.77 -6.16
N ARG A 264 -9.69 12.02 -5.77
CA ARG A 264 -10.74 12.98 -5.41
C ARG A 264 -11.70 13.23 -6.56
N ASP A 265 -11.17 13.38 -7.76
CA ASP A 265 -11.93 13.74 -8.95
C ASP A 265 -12.33 12.51 -9.79
N TRP A 266 -12.10 11.29 -9.27
CA TRP A 266 -12.40 10.02 -9.94
C TRP A 266 -11.78 9.89 -11.33
N MET A 267 -10.56 10.38 -11.48
CA MET A 267 -9.81 10.30 -12.74
C MET A 267 -9.03 9.00 -12.84
N VAL A 268 -9.03 8.41 -14.03
CA VAL A 268 -8.29 7.19 -14.35
C VAL A 268 -6.98 7.53 -15.03
N ALA A 269 -5.88 6.95 -14.57
CA ALA A 269 -4.61 7.02 -15.29
C ALA A 269 -4.63 6.07 -16.50
N ASN A 270 -4.61 6.61 -17.71
CA ASN A 270 -4.82 5.85 -18.95
C ASN A 270 -3.77 4.76 -19.24
N VAL A 271 -2.60 4.84 -18.64
CA VAL A 271 -1.47 3.95 -18.97
C VAL A 271 -0.94 3.19 -17.78
N GLN A 272 -1.55 3.36 -16.61
CA GLN A 272 -1.01 2.83 -15.36
C GLN A 272 -1.92 1.81 -14.66
N GLN A 273 -3.08 1.51 -15.22
CA GLN A 273 -3.97 0.50 -14.65
C GLN A 273 -4.05 -0.74 -15.54
N THR A 274 -4.17 -1.88 -14.90
CA THR A 274 -4.50 -3.13 -15.61
C THR A 274 -6.00 -3.21 -15.90
N ASP A 275 -6.82 -2.64 -15.02
CA ASP A 275 -8.28 -2.67 -15.13
C ASP A 275 -8.87 -1.39 -14.52
N THR A 276 -9.55 -0.59 -15.36
CA THR A 276 -10.14 0.70 -14.96
C THR A 276 -11.17 0.56 -13.83
N VAL A 277 -11.99 -0.49 -13.87
CA VAL A 277 -13.01 -0.70 -12.83
C VAL A 277 -12.35 -1.04 -11.51
N GLN A 278 -11.30 -1.86 -11.52
CA GLN A 278 -10.56 -2.21 -10.32
C GLN A 278 -9.82 -1.00 -9.73
N GLN A 279 -9.36 -0.07 -10.55
CA GLN A 279 -8.79 1.17 -10.07
C GLN A 279 -9.84 2.01 -9.32
N PHE A 280 -11.04 2.18 -9.87
CA PHE A 280 -12.13 2.86 -9.17
C PHE A 280 -12.55 2.14 -7.89
N LEU A 281 -12.55 0.82 -7.88
CA LEU A 281 -12.83 0.06 -6.66
C LEU A 281 -11.75 0.25 -5.57
N ALA A 282 -10.50 0.48 -5.97
CA ALA A 282 -9.45 0.85 -5.02
C ALA A 282 -9.69 2.25 -4.42
N TYR A 283 -10.13 3.24 -5.24
CA TYR A 283 -10.53 4.56 -4.76
C TYR A 283 -11.69 4.47 -3.76
N GLU A 284 -12.76 3.74 -4.15
CA GLU A 284 -13.92 3.53 -3.29
C GLU A 284 -13.52 2.85 -1.97
N LYS A 285 -12.62 1.88 -2.01
CA LYS A 285 -12.12 1.20 -0.81
C LYS A 285 -11.41 2.17 0.12
N CYS A 286 -10.52 3.04 -0.40
CA CYS A 286 -9.90 4.08 0.42
C CYS A 286 -10.96 4.98 1.05
N TYR A 287 -11.90 5.49 0.26
CA TYR A 287 -12.98 6.35 0.73
C TYR A 287 -13.78 5.70 1.86
N ARG A 288 -14.17 4.43 1.70
CA ARG A 288 -14.95 3.71 2.71
C ARG A 288 -14.20 3.49 4.01
N ILE A 289 -12.89 3.22 3.94
CA ILE A 289 -12.06 2.99 5.13
C ILE A 289 -11.82 4.28 5.88
N THR A 290 -11.58 5.38 5.17
CA THR A 290 -11.12 6.66 5.76
C THR A 290 -12.24 7.66 5.97
N GLY A 291 -13.39 7.46 5.34
CA GLY A 291 -14.52 8.40 5.34
C GLY A 291 -14.34 9.59 4.39
N GLY A 292 -13.31 9.58 3.53
CA GLY A 292 -13.03 10.63 2.56
C GLY A 292 -11.69 10.40 1.86
N PHE A 293 -11.34 11.24 0.88
CA PHE A 293 -10.07 11.08 0.15
C PHE A 293 -8.88 11.78 0.80
N ASP A 294 -9.10 12.66 1.78
CA ASP A 294 -8.04 13.42 2.44
C ASP A 294 -7.08 12.56 3.27
N ASN A 295 -7.43 11.31 3.52
CA ASN A 295 -6.60 10.33 4.21
C ASN A 295 -6.09 9.20 3.29
N CYS A 296 -6.20 9.36 1.97
CA CYS A 296 -5.64 8.44 0.98
C CYS A 296 -4.23 8.90 0.56
N VAL A 297 -3.23 8.04 0.74
CA VAL A 297 -1.82 8.36 0.48
C VAL A 297 -1.41 7.75 -0.86
N ALA A 298 -1.14 8.60 -1.85
CA ALA A 298 -0.67 8.20 -3.17
C ALA A 298 0.86 8.17 -3.24
N ALA A 299 1.42 7.27 -4.06
CA ALA A 299 2.87 7.13 -4.18
C ALA A 299 3.53 8.31 -4.92
N HIS A 300 2.87 8.82 -5.94
CA HIS A 300 3.44 9.86 -6.82
C HIS A 300 2.74 11.22 -6.67
N GLU A 301 2.30 11.56 -5.45
CA GLU A 301 1.57 12.80 -5.19
C GLU A 301 2.50 14.04 -5.27
N PRO A 302 2.33 14.92 -6.26
CA PRO A 302 3.17 16.10 -6.42
C PRO A 302 3.11 17.06 -5.24
N LEU A 303 1.95 17.11 -4.57
CA LEU A 303 1.70 18.02 -3.44
C LEU A 303 2.19 17.49 -2.10
N SER A 304 2.72 16.27 -2.02
CA SER A 304 3.15 15.61 -0.78
C SER A 304 4.02 16.50 0.13
N TYR A 305 4.75 17.42 -0.47
CA TYR A 305 5.69 18.33 0.22
C TYR A 305 5.27 19.79 0.04
N SER A 306 4.00 20.05 0.30
CA SER A 306 3.44 21.40 0.23
C SER A 306 2.28 21.56 1.21
N ASP A 307 1.98 22.79 1.58
CA ASP A 307 0.83 23.13 2.45
C ASP A 307 -0.53 22.90 1.77
N LYS A 308 -0.53 22.53 0.49
CA LYS A 308 -1.77 22.25 -0.28
C LYS A 308 -2.24 20.81 -0.16
N TYR A 309 -1.38 19.90 0.27
CA TYR A 309 -1.75 18.51 0.46
C TYR A 309 -2.41 18.34 1.82
N PRO A 310 -3.64 17.83 1.90
CA PRO A 310 -4.40 17.77 3.15
C PRO A 310 -3.76 16.88 4.21
N LEU A 311 -2.89 15.96 3.79
CA LEU A 311 -2.19 15.05 4.69
C LEU A 311 -0.95 15.65 5.33
N THR A 312 -0.22 16.51 4.63
CA THR A 312 1.07 17.03 5.12
C THR A 312 0.85 17.95 6.31
N LYS A 313 1.37 17.54 7.46
CA LYS A 313 1.42 18.39 8.65
C LYS A 313 2.64 19.30 8.64
N ASP A 314 3.77 18.75 8.23
CA ASP A 314 5.03 19.45 8.11
C ASP A 314 5.98 18.74 7.15
N TRP A 315 6.93 19.45 6.53
CA TRP A 315 7.89 18.86 5.63
C TRP A 315 9.24 19.58 5.67
N TRP A 316 10.32 18.89 5.23
CA TRP A 316 11.67 19.43 5.19
C TRP A 316 12.52 18.71 4.14
N THR A 317 13.65 19.31 3.80
CA THR A 317 14.65 18.70 2.91
C THR A 317 15.54 17.75 3.71
N GLY A 318 15.66 16.54 3.22
CA GLY A 318 16.51 15.48 3.75
C GLY A 318 17.79 15.29 2.93
N PRO A 319 18.40 14.09 3.03
CA PRO A 319 19.62 13.75 2.30
C PRO A 319 19.48 13.93 0.79
N ASN A 320 20.55 14.36 0.13
CA ASN A 320 20.65 14.53 -1.34
C ASN A 320 19.56 15.43 -1.96
N GLY A 321 18.96 16.33 -1.17
CA GLY A 321 17.88 17.19 -1.65
C GLY A 321 16.50 16.52 -1.75
N SER A 322 16.39 15.25 -1.35
CA SER A 322 15.09 14.55 -1.18
C SER A 322 14.29 15.19 -0.05
N ARG A 323 12.99 14.93 -0.03
CA ARG A 323 12.08 15.53 0.94
C ARG A 323 11.52 14.50 1.89
N LEU A 324 11.20 14.97 3.09
CA LEU A 324 10.45 14.20 4.10
C LEU A 324 9.23 15.01 4.52
N ALA A 325 8.09 14.34 4.74
CA ALA A 325 6.88 14.95 5.25
C ALA A 325 6.32 14.16 6.43
N GLU A 326 5.87 14.89 7.46
CA GLU A 326 5.18 14.36 8.61
C GLU A 326 3.68 14.35 8.32
N ILE A 327 3.03 13.19 8.46
CA ILE A 327 1.62 13.00 8.18
C ILE A 327 0.82 12.88 9.47
N ALA A 328 1.27 12.04 10.39
CA ALA A 328 0.65 11.84 11.69
C ALA A 328 1.71 11.49 12.74
N LEU A 329 1.48 11.88 13.98
CA LEU A 329 2.29 11.45 15.11
C LEU A 329 1.42 10.69 16.10
N ALA A 330 1.94 9.57 16.58
CA ALA A 330 1.35 8.83 17.69
C ALA A 330 1.38 9.67 18.96
N PRO A 331 0.49 9.44 19.94
CA PRO A 331 0.53 10.11 21.21
C PRO A 331 1.90 10.02 21.89
N GLY A 332 2.49 11.16 22.25
CA GLY A 332 3.81 11.24 22.87
C GLY A 332 5.01 11.25 21.88
N GLU A 333 4.82 10.94 20.62
CA GLU A 333 5.88 11.09 19.59
C GLU A 333 6.08 12.58 19.27
N GLN A 334 7.34 13.00 19.20
CA GLN A 334 7.69 14.39 18.85
C GLN A 334 8.00 14.52 17.37
N SER A 335 7.73 15.70 16.82
CA SER A 335 8.12 16.03 15.44
C SER A 335 9.62 15.82 15.22
N ARG A 336 9.96 15.28 14.06
CA ARG A 336 11.33 15.03 13.61
C ARG A 336 11.85 16.13 12.69
N LYS A 337 11.06 17.16 12.41
CA LYS A 337 11.51 18.28 11.63
C LYS A 337 12.67 18.99 12.35
N PRO A 338 13.78 19.26 11.66
CA PRO A 338 14.85 20.07 12.21
C PRO A 338 14.34 21.45 12.65
N LYS A 339 14.84 21.95 13.80
CA LYS A 339 14.50 23.26 14.33
C LYS A 339 15.14 24.37 13.51
#